data_20c773ca857a2fd68a4159c7c1aa8952
#
_entry.id   20c773ca857a2fd68a4159c7c1aa8952
#
_cell.length_a   1.000
_cell.length_b   1.000
_cell.length_c   1.000
_cell.angle_alpha   90.00
_cell.angle_beta   90.00
_cell.angle_gamma   90.00
#
_symmetry.space_group_name_H-M   'P 1'
#
loop_
_entity.id
_entity.type
_entity.pdbx_description
1 polymer ?
#
loop_
_entity_poly.entity_id
_entity_poly.type
_entity_poly.pdbx_seq_one_letter_code
_entity_poly.pdbx_strand_id
1 'polypeptide(L)'
;MIVGKVLVVALFLVWSVATVNQVFRWSHPLHLWRQAIEESPNKPRPWNNLGAHYLLDRAEHFAIDCFQRSTRLAQHPDRSYNERASGVSVAQTNLALLEAQRGEYDRALARLTPVMHLYKLQETIAAHAWITRQKTIASQ
;
A
#
# COMPACT_ATOMS: atom_id res chain seq x y z
N MET A 1 -19.35 49.19 6.64
CA MET A 1 -20.01 48.00 7.21
C MET A 1 -20.36 46.90 6.14
N ILE A 2 -20.84 47.25 4.96
CA ILE A 2 -21.22 46.28 3.88
C ILE A 2 -20.01 45.57 3.32
N VAL A 3 -18.91 46.26 3.00
CA VAL A 3 -17.66 45.70 2.43
C VAL A 3 -17.08 44.58 3.29
N GLY A 4 -17.06 44.78 4.64
CA GLY A 4 -16.57 43.74 5.57
C GLY A 4 -17.43 42.47 5.53
N LYS A 5 -18.75 42.59 5.43
CA LYS A 5 -19.66 41.44 5.31
C LYS A 5 -19.45 40.69 4.01
N VAL A 6 -19.25 41.40 2.88
CA VAL A 6 -18.98 40.82 1.57
C VAL A 6 -17.66 40.05 1.58
N LEU A 7 -16.60 40.60 2.18
CA LEU A 7 -15.31 39.90 2.29
C LEU A 7 -15.40 38.61 3.11
N VAL A 8 -16.14 38.66 4.25
CA VAL A 8 -16.33 37.45 5.06
C VAL A 8 -17.08 36.36 4.28
N VAL A 9 -18.16 36.70 3.59
CA VAL A 9 -18.90 35.77 2.77
C VAL A 9 -18.02 35.16 1.65
N ALA A 10 -17.24 36.00 0.96
CA ALA A 10 -16.32 35.56 -0.07
C ALA A 10 -15.26 34.55 0.46
N LEU A 11 -14.70 34.83 1.65
CA LEU A 11 -13.76 33.92 2.31
C LEU A 11 -14.43 32.59 2.67
N PHE A 12 -15.65 32.59 3.21
CA PHE A 12 -16.38 31.36 3.49
C PHE A 12 -16.65 30.53 2.23
N LEU A 13 -17.00 31.16 1.11
CA LEU A 13 -17.20 30.47 -0.16
C LEU A 13 -15.91 29.82 -0.67
N VAL A 14 -14.79 30.55 -0.64
CA VAL A 14 -13.48 30.00 -1.03
C VAL A 14 -13.09 28.81 -0.15
N TRP A 15 -13.26 28.93 1.16
CA TRP A 15 -12.97 27.86 2.10
C TRP A 15 -13.89 26.65 1.90
N SER A 16 -15.18 26.87 1.63
CA SER A 16 -16.14 25.80 1.36
C SER A 16 -15.75 25.02 0.10
N VAL A 17 -15.38 25.71 -0.98
CA VAL A 17 -14.91 25.07 -2.22
C VAL A 17 -13.62 24.28 -1.98
N ALA A 18 -12.66 24.85 -1.24
CA ALA A 18 -11.42 24.17 -0.90
C ALA A 18 -11.69 22.90 -0.08
N THR A 19 -12.60 22.98 0.90
CA THR A 19 -12.99 21.83 1.73
C THR A 19 -13.66 20.74 0.92
N VAL A 20 -14.61 21.07 0.05
CA VAL A 20 -15.29 20.10 -0.83
C VAL A 20 -14.28 19.41 -1.75
N ASN A 21 -13.37 20.16 -2.37
CA ASN A 21 -12.31 19.60 -3.19
C ASN A 21 -11.38 18.65 -2.40
N GLN A 22 -11.10 19.01 -1.15
CA GLN A 22 -10.28 18.15 -0.28
C GLN A 22 -11.01 16.84 0.06
N VAL A 23 -12.28 16.91 0.46
CA VAL A 23 -13.12 15.73 0.73
C VAL A 23 -13.21 14.83 -0.51
N PHE A 24 -13.42 15.41 -1.69
CA PHE A 24 -13.48 14.66 -2.94
C PHE A 24 -12.17 13.90 -3.24
N ARG A 25 -11.01 14.52 -3.02
CA ARG A 25 -9.70 13.85 -3.17
C ARG A 25 -9.55 12.66 -2.24
N TRP A 26 -9.99 12.78 -0.98
CA TRP A 26 -9.91 11.70 0.02
C TRP A 26 -10.93 10.59 -0.23
N SER A 27 -12.04 10.85 -0.91
CA SER A 27 -13.05 9.85 -1.23
C SER A 27 -12.67 8.91 -2.39
N HIS A 28 -11.57 9.22 -3.11
CA HIS A 28 -11.07 8.39 -4.22
C HIS A 28 -9.64 7.91 -3.94
N PRO A 29 -9.46 6.81 -3.19
CA PRO A 29 -8.15 6.34 -2.74
C PRO A 29 -7.13 6.11 -3.88
N LEU A 30 -7.57 5.61 -5.03
CA LEU A 30 -6.68 5.44 -6.20
C LEU A 30 -6.09 6.77 -6.66
N HIS A 31 -6.89 7.83 -6.68
CA HIS A 31 -6.42 9.17 -7.06
C HIS A 31 -5.42 9.70 -6.04
N LEU A 32 -5.71 9.54 -4.74
CA LEU A 32 -4.84 9.95 -3.65
C LEU A 32 -3.44 9.32 -3.78
N TRP A 33 -3.38 8.00 -3.97
CA TRP A 33 -2.10 7.31 -4.05
C TRP A 33 -1.34 7.59 -5.35
N ARG A 34 -2.04 7.81 -6.48
CA ARG A 34 -1.41 8.27 -7.72
C ARG A 34 -0.78 9.64 -7.55
N GLN A 35 -1.51 10.59 -6.95
CA GLN A 35 -0.96 11.92 -6.64
C GLN A 35 0.25 11.82 -5.69
N ALA A 36 0.18 10.99 -4.65
CA ALA A 36 1.30 10.79 -3.74
C ALA A 36 2.54 10.20 -4.44
N ILE A 37 2.35 9.39 -5.48
CA ILE A 37 3.44 8.88 -6.33
C ILE A 37 4.02 10.00 -7.20
N GLU A 38 3.19 10.85 -7.78
CA GLU A 38 3.66 12.00 -8.58
C GLU A 38 4.50 12.97 -7.73
N GLU A 39 4.07 13.26 -6.51
CA GLU A 39 4.79 14.12 -5.57
C GLU A 39 6.04 13.47 -4.99
N SER A 40 6.04 12.14 -4.83
CA SER A 40 7.13 11.39 -4.19
C SER A 40 7.35 10.03 -4.85
N PRO A 41 7.84 9.98 -6.11
CA PRO A 41 7.90 8.77 -6.93
C PRO A 41 8.83 7.69 -6.36
N ASN A 42 9.79 8.09 -5.54
CA ASN A 42 10.79 7.21 -4.96
C ASN A 42 10.39 6.65 -3.58
N LYS A 43 9.23 6.99 -3.02
CA LYS A 43 8.77 6.46 -1.74
C LYS A 43 8.05 5.11 -1.92
N PRO A 44 8.41 4.06 -1.15
CA PRO A 44 7.78 2.74 -1.28
C PRO A 44 6.30 2.72 -0.87
N ARG A 45 5.94 3.45 0.20
CA ARG A 45 4.61 3.40 0.82
C ARG A 45 3.46 3.74 -0.14
N PRO A 46 3.51 4.82 -0.96
CA PRO A 46 2.45 5.10 -1.92
C PRO A 46 2.21 3.95 -2.91
N TRP A 47 3.28 3.30 -3.38
CA TRP A 47 3.18 2.14 -4.27
C TRP A 47 2.52 0.94 -3.59
N ASN A 48 2.86 0.63 -2.32
CA ASN A 48 2.18 -0.42 -1.57
C ASN A 48 0.69 -0.15 -1.44
N ASN A 49 0.31 1.07 -1.08
CA ASN A 49 -1.09 1.42 -0.88
C ASN A 49 -1.87 1.42 -2.19
N LEU A 50 -1.28 1.90 -3.29
CA LEU A 50 -1.89 1.80 -4.62
C LEU A 50 -2.10 0.34 -5.03
N GLY A 51 -1.11 -0.53 -4.79
CA GLY A 51 -1.22 -1.96 -5.03
C GLY A 51 -2.34 -2.61 -4.24
N ALA A 52 -2.49 -2.27 -2.96
CA ALA A 52 -3.57 -2.77 -2.12
C ALA A 52 -4.97 -2.36 -2.66
N HIS A 53 -5.11 -1.12 -3.16
CA HIS A 53 -6.36 -0.70 -3.80
C HIS A 53 -6.64 -1.43 -5.12
N TYR A 54 -5.62 -1.69 -5.93
CA TYR A 54 -5.80 -2.51 -7.13
C TYR A 54 -6.25 -3.94 -6.81
N LEU A 55 -5.84 -4.52 -5.66
CA LEU A 55 -6.37 -5.81 -5.21
C LEU A 55 -7.87 -5.75 -4.88
N LEU A 56 -8.33 -4.69 -4.22
CA LEU A 56 -9.76 -4.49 -3.93
C LEU A 56 -10.57 -4.41 -5.23
N ASP A 57 -10.02 -3.78 -6.26
CA ASP A 57 -10.62 -3.66 -7.60
C ASP A 57 -10.42 -4.92 -8.47
N ARG A 58 -9.86 -6.00 -7.93
CA ARG A 58 -9.51 -7.24 -8.64
C ARG A 58 -8.55 -7.04 -9.83
N ALA A 59 -7.81 -5.97 -9.83
CA ALA A 59 -6.82 -5.62 -10.84
C ALA A 59 -5.42 -6.15 -10.45
N GLU A 60 -5.30 -7.48 -10.27
CA GLU A 60 -4.12 -8.15 -9.70
C GLU A 60 -2.82 -7.81 -10.43
N HIS A 61 -2.84 -7.70 -11.75
CA HIS A 61 -1.64 -7.38 -12.53
C HIS A 61 -1.03 -6.04 -12.10
N PHE A 62 -1.86 -4.99 -12.01
CA PHE A 62 -1.42 -3.67 -11.55
C PHE A 62 -0.98 -3.68 -10.08
N ALA A 63 -1.63 -4.50 -9.24
CA ALA A 63 -1.23 -4.67 -7.85
C ALA A 63 0.18 -5.28 -7.74
N ILE A 64 0.46 -6.32 -8.50
CA ILE A 64 1.78 -6.99 -8.55
C ILE A 64 2.86 -5.99 -8.96
N ASP A 65 2.64 -5.21 -10.02
CA ASP A 65 3.60 -4.19 -10.48
C ASP A 65 3.89 -3.15 -9.39
N CYS A 66 2.85 -2.68 -8.70
CA CYS A 66 2.99 -1.73 -7.60
C CYS A 66 3.81 -2.32 -6.44
N PHE A 67 3.54 -3.55 -6.01
CA PHE A 67 4.29 -4.20 -4.93
C PHE A 67 5.74 -4.48 -5.31
N GLN A 68 6.01 -4.89 -6.54
CA GLN A 68 7.37 -5.07 -7.05
C GLN A 68 8.13 -3.73 -7.08
N ARG A 69 7.46 -2.65 -7.51
CA ARG A 69 8.05 -1.31 -7.51
C ARG A 69 8.36 -0.87 -6.09
N SER A 70 7.43 -1.05 -5.15
CA SER A 70 7.64 -0.74 -3.74
C SER A 70 8.83 -1.49 -3.16
N THR A 71 8.95 -2.80 -3.42
CA THR A 71 10.08 -3.61 -2.97
C THR A 71 11.41 -3.06 -3.48
N ARG A 72 11.51 -2.77 -4.79
CA ARG A 72 12.74 -2.20 -5.37
C ARG A 72 13.13 -0.87 -4.73
N LEU A 73 12.15 0.01 -4.51
CA LEU A 73 12.39 1.31 -3.89
C LEU A 73 12.79 1.20 -2.42
N ALA A 74 12.21 0.24 -1.70
CA ALA A 74 12.52 0.01 -0.29
C ALA A 74 13.92 -0.59 -0.08
N GLN A 75 14.43 -1.35 -1.05
CA GLN A 75 15.77 -1.96 -1.01
C GLN A 75 16.90 -0.98 -1.35
N HIS A 76 16.59 0.26 -1.71
CA HIS A 76 17.63 1.26 -2.02
C HIS A 76 18.55 1.48 -0.81
N PRO A 77 19.88 1.55 -1.01
CA PRO A 77 20.88 1.66 0.08
C PRO A 77 20.64 2.83 1.04
N ASP A 78 20.17 3.97 0.52
CA ASP A 78 19.92 5.19 1.31
C ASP A 78 18.69 5.13 2.21
N ARG A 79 17.93 4.00 2.18
CA ARG A 79 16.76 3.84 3.04
C ARG A 79 17.16 3.43 4.45
N SER A 80 16.48 4.02 5.43
CA SER A 80 16.59 3.58 6.82
C SER A 80 16.12 2.12 6.95
N TYR A 81 16.55 1.45 8.02
CA TYR A 81 16.09 0.10 8.33
C TYR A 81 14.55 0.02 8.39
N ASN A 82 13.89 0.98 9.04
CA ASN A 82 12.44 0.99 9.20
C ASN A 82 11.70 1.17 7.85
N GLU A 83 12.21 2.02 6.96
CA GLU A 83 11.63 2.19 5.62
C GLU A 83 11.78 0.90 4.79
N ARG A 84 12.94 0.23 4.87
CA ARG A 84 13.17 -1.07 4.22
C ARG A 84 12.26 -2.14 4.80
N ALA A 85 12.24 -2.27 6.13
CA ALA A 85 11.42 -3.26 6.81
C ALA A 85 9.94 -3.13 6.43
N SER A 86 9.37 -1.92 6.57
CA SER A 86 7.98 -1.66 6.24
C SER A 86 7.69 -1.85 4.74
N GLY A 87 8.51 -1.25 3.86
CA GLY A 87 8.29 -1.29 2.41
C GLY A 87 8.40 -2.70 1.83
N VAL A 88 9.44 -3.46 2.23
CA VAL A 88 9.65 -4.83 1.76
C VAL A 88 8.62 -5.78 2.35
N SER A 89 8.39 -5.74 3.67
CA SER A 89 7.50 -6.69 4.33
C SER A 89 6.06 -6.58 3.83
N VAL A 90 5.51 -5.38 3.74
CA VAL A 90 4.14 -5.18 3.24
C VAL A 90 4.00 -5.69 1.80
N ALA A 91 4.93 -5.32 0.91
CA ALA A 91 4.89 -5.74 -0.48
C ALA A 91 5.02 -7.26 -0.64
N GLN A 92 6.00 -7.87 0.03
CA GLN A 92 6.23 -9.32 -0.06
C GLN A 92 5.10 -10.12 0.59
N THR A 93 4.50 -9.62 1.68
CA THR A 93 3.33 -10.26 2.30
C THR A 93 2.13 -10.27 1.34
N ASN A 94 1.83 -9.14 0.70
CA ASN A 94 0.73 -9.08 -0.26
C ASN A 94 0.96 -9.99 -1.48
N LEU A 95 2.18 -10.02 -2.02
CA LEU A 95 2.54 -10.92 -3.11
C LEU A 95 2.41 -12.40 -2.72
N ALA A 96 2.86 -12.77 -1.51
CA ALA A 96 2.73 -14.13 -1.01
C ALA A 96 1.28 -14.55 -0.77
N LEU A 97 0.44 -13.64 -0.28
CA LEU A 97 -1.00 -13.91 -0.13
C LEU A 97 -1.67 -14.15 -1.49
N LEU A 98 -1.30 -13.41 -2.55
CA LEU A 98 -1.77 -13.66 -3.90
C LEU A 98 -1.32 -15.03 -4.43
N GLU A 99 -0.05 -15.40 -4.21
CA GLU A 99 0.46 -16.73 -4.58
C GLU A 99 -0.29 -17.84 -3.83
N ALA A 100 -0.54 -17.66 -2.53
CA ALA A 100 -1.31 -18.61 -1.72
C ALA A 100 -2.77 -18.76 -2.19
N GLN A 101 -3.43 -17.66 -2.60
CA GLN A 101 -4.77 -17.70 -3.18
C GLN A 101 -4.84 -18.51 -4.47
N ARG A 102 -3.74 -18.61 -5.21
CA ARG A 102 -3.61 -19.45 -6.42
C ARG A 102 -3.20 -20.89 -6.11
N GLY A 103 -3.06 -21.26 -4.83
CA GLY A 103 -2.57 -22.56 -4.39
C GLY A 103 -1.05 -22.74 -4.47
N GLU A 104 -0.30 -21.70 -4.81
CA GLU A 104 1.16 -21.71 -4.93
C GLU A 104 1.84 -21.56 -3.55
N TYR A 105 1.46 -22.42 -2.59
CA TYR A 105 1.86 -22.28 -1.18
C TYR A 105 3.37 -22.32 -0.97
N ASP A 106 4.09 -23.20 -1.67
CA ASP A 106 5.55 -23.32 -1.54
C ASP A 106 6.25 -22.04 -1.98
N ARG A 107 5.79 -21.44 -3.06
CA ARG A 107 6.31 -20.17 -3.57
C ARG A 107 6.03 -19.02 -2.62
N ALA A 108 4.82 -18.97 -2.08
CA ALA A 108 4.43 -17.98 -1.08
C ALA A 108 5.29 -18.07 0.19
N LEU A 109 5.53 -19.28 0.71
CA LEU A 109 6.38 -19.51 1.89
C LEU A 109 7.85 -19.18 1.59
N ALA A 110 8.38 -19.58 0.43
CA ALA A 110 9.74 -19.25 0.01
C ALA A 110 9.96 -17.72 -0.08
N ARG A 111 8.92 -16.97 -0.47
CA ARG A 111 8.93 -15.50 -0.49
C ARG A 111 8.98 -14.90 0.92
N LEU A 112 8.16 -15.39 1.85
CA LEU A 112 8.01 -14.79 3.19
C LEU A 112 9.10 -15.18 4.17
N THR A 113 9.65 -16.39 4.09
CA THR A 113 10.64 -16.89 5.06
C THR A 113 11.82 -15.93 5.26
N PRO A 114 12.53 -15.46 4.22
CA PRO A 114 13.65 -14.53 4.41
C PRO A 114 13.20 -13.19 4.97
N VAL A 115 12.04 -12.69 4.57
CA VAL A 115 11.48 -11.40 5.04
C VAL A 115 11.12 -11.48 6.52
N MET A 116 10.49 -12.58 6.95
CA MET A 116 10.14 -12.84 8.34
C MET A 116 11.38 -12.91 9.24
N HIS A 117 12.42 -13.61 8.81
CA HIS A 117 13.67 -13.70 9.58
C HIS A 117 14.41 -12.37 9.68
N LEU A 118 14.40 -11.58 8.60
CA LEU A 118 15.15 -10.32 8.53
C LEU A 118 14.46 -9.20 9.31
N TYR A 119 13.14 -9.05 9.17
CA TYR A 119 12.41 -7.89 9.70
C TYR A 119 11.49 -8.19 10.87
N LYS A 120 11.07 -9.45 11.06
CA LYS A 120 10.25 -9.93 12.21
C LYS A 120 8.95 -9.13 12.43
N LEU A 121 8.32 -8.64 11.38
CA LEU A 121 7.05 -7.92 11.50
C LEU A 121 5.89 -8.90 11.75
N GLN A 122 4.98 -8.53 12.65
CA GLN A 122 3.87 -9.38 13.09
C GLN A 122 2.96 -9.81 11.94
N GLU A 123 2.66 -8.90 11.01
CA GLU A 123 1.83 -9.17 9.85
C GLU A 123 2.46 -10.23 8.94
N THR A 124 3.78 -10.17 8.72
CA THR A 124 4.52 -11.15 7.91
C THR A 124 4.56 -12.52 8.60
N ILE A 125 4.75 -12.55 9.91
CA ILE A 125 4.73 -13.78 10.73
C ILE A 125 3.33 -14.42 10.67
N ALA A 126 2.27 -13.63 10.84
CA ALA A 126 0.89 -14.09 10.78
C ALA A 126 0.53 -14.65 9.40
N ALA A 127 0.92 -13.97 8.33
CA ALA A 127 0.71 -14.43 6.96
C ALA A 127 1.44 -15.76 6.70
N HIS A 128 2.69 -15.89 7.11
CA HIS A 128 3.46 -17.12 6.98
C HIS A 128 2.79 -18.29 7.69
N ALA A 129 2.35 -18.10 8.95
CA ALA A 129 1.65 -19.12 9.72
C ALA A 129 0.32 -19.53 9.06
N TRP A 130 -0.45 -18.55 8.58
CA TRP A 130 -1.70 -18.81 7.86
C TRP A 130 -1.46 -19.62 6.57
N ILE A 131 -0.49 -19.24 5.74
CA ILE A 131 -0.15 -19.95 4.49
C ILE A 131 0.29 -21.39 4.78
N THR A 132 1.12 -21.61 5.81
CA THR A 132 1.56 -22.93 6.25
C THR A 132 0.35 -23.81 6.60
N ARG A 133 -0.61 -23.27 7.34
CA ARG A 133 -1.85 -23.97 7.68
C ARG A 133 -2.68 -24.32 6.44
N GLN A 134 -2.84 -23.39 5.50
CA GLN A 134 -3.59 -23.65 4.25
C GLN A 134 -2.94 -24.75 3.42
N LYS A 135 -1.60 -24.74 3.30
CA LYS A 135 -0.85 -25.80 2.62
C LYS A 135 -1.10 -27.18 3.26
N THR A 136 -1.07 -27.27 4.59
CA THR A 136 -1.35 -28.53 5.30
C THR A 136 -2.76 -29.06 5.03
N ILE A 137 -3.75 -28.17 5.01
CA ILE A 137 -5.14 -28.53 4.72
C ILE A 137 -5.27 -29.02 3.27
N ALA A 138 -4.64 -28.37 2.32
CA ALA A 138 -4.70 -28.71 0.89
C ALA A 138 -3.99 -30.03 0.55
N SER A 139 -3.13 -30.54 1.44
CA SER A 139 -2.37 -31.79 1.26
C SER A 139 -3.06 -33.04 1.85
N GLN A 140 -4.23 -32.85 2.49
CA GLN A 140 -5.07 -33.92 3.05
C GLN A 140 -6.16 -34.35 2.08
#